data_4989957a71de21169d00c68f399a2a85
#
_entry.id   4989957a71de21169d00c68f399a2a85
#
_cell.length_a   1.000
_cell.length_b   1.000
_cell.length_c   1.000
_cell.angle_alpha   90.00
_cell.angle_beta   90.00
_cell.angle_gamma   90.00
#
_symmetry.space_group_name_H-M   'P 1'
#
loop_
_entity.id
_entity.type
_entity.pdbx_description
1 polymer ?
#
loop_
_entity_poly.entity_id
_entity_poly.type
_entity_poly.pdbx_seq_one_letter_code
_entity_poly.pdbx_strand_id
1 'polypeptide(L)'
;MKSIRTLLALLCVALAMPVSAQKFLWSADFDLNFDNREYADLSIPSQTLFSARLTPMVGMGWGKGQHALMIGADITKAFGRDTRFCENPELVLYYAYRGRQFNATAGIYPRKMLLGDYSGAIASDSVRFYDKNLDGLLLQYRGTGGFVELGVDWDGIYSVEEREKFRIFSAGEYTRQVFTCGYTLSVYHYAGRVGLAGVVDNIAVQPYVGAKFEHLLPLDRLSLTASWIQTFQRDRITGEKGVQPYGGELRLRLEKWHVGIDNRLYIGNNLMPYFAKYGGDLYSGERFYAMEGGASKCYNRTELYYDRTWWSDAVPVSLHAGISLHFTAGRVVTSQLVQLSVGIDSRRLALKRKNKAN
;
A
#
# COMPACT_ATOMS: atom_id res chain seq x y z
N MET A 1 -31.94 10.90 15.70
CA MET A 1 -32.40 9.95 16.73
C MET A 1 -32.88 8.58 16.21
N LYS A 2 -33.55 8.49 15.04
CA LYS A 2 -33.96 7.18 14.46
C LYS A 2 -32.76 6.30 14.05
N SER A 3 -31.71 6.89 13.47
CA SER A 3 -30.51 6.16 13.03
C SER A 3 -29.70 5.52 14.17
N ILE A 4 -29.60 6.17 15.32
CA ILE A 4 -28.88 5.65 16.49
C ILE A 4 -29.60 4.44 17.08
N ARG A 5 -30.95 4.47 17.10
CA ARG A 5 -31.77 3.32 17.59
C ARG A 5 -31.65 2.11 16.66
N THR A 6 -31.55 2.33 15.35
CA THR A 6 -31.35 1.25 14.37
C THR A 6 -29.95 0.66 14.49
N LEU A 7 -28.94 1.49 14.72
CA LEU A 7 -27.56 1.05 14.94
C LEU A 7 -27.43 0.24 16.24
N LEU A 8 -28.06 0.71 17.32
CA LEU A 8 -28.14 -0.01 18.61
C LEU A 8 -28.90 -1.33 18.49
N ALA A 9 -29.99 -1.37 17.71
CA ALA A 9 -30.73 -2.60 17.48
C ALA A 9 -29.90 -3.62 16.66
N LEU A 10 -29.19 -3.19 15.65
CA LEU A 10 -28.27 -4.04 14.88
C LEU A 10 -27.10 -4.53 15.75
N LEU A 11 -26.58 -3.70 16.63
CA LEU A 11 -25.55 -4.09 17.60
C LEU A 11 -26.08 -5.12 18.62
N CYS A 12 -27.32 -4.95 19.10
CA CYS A 12 -27.96 -5.91 19.98
C CYS A 12 -28.26 -7.24 19.30
N VAL A 13 -28.67 -7.24 18.05
CA VAL A 13 -28.88 -8.47 17.25
C VAL A 13 -27.54 -9.19 17.01
N ALA A 14 -26.47 -8.46 16.74
CA ALA A 14 -25.12 -9.04 16.60
C ALA A 14 -24.61 -9.64 17.93
N LEU A 15 -24.98 -9.07 19.07
CA LEU A 15 -24.64 -9.57 20.40
C LEU A 15 -25.52 -10.76 20.87
N ALA A 16 -26.70 -10.97 20.24
CA ALA A 16 -27.66 -12.04 20.59
C ALA A 16 -27.36 -13.38 19.89
N MET A 17 -26.33 -13.48 19.03
CA MET A 17 -25.90 -14.77 18.46
C MET A 17 -25.36 -15.68 19.58
N PRO A 18 -25.50 -17.02 19.47
CA PRO A 18 -25.10 -17.95 20.53
C PRO A 18 -23.62 -17.75 20.92
N VAL A 19 -23.43 -17.30 22.16
CA VAL A 19 -22.12 -16.87 22.73
C VAL A 19 -21.06 -17.97 22.69
N SER A 20 -21.42 -19.24 22.53
CA SER A 20 -20.49 -20.38 22.52
C SER A 20 -19.61 -20.49 21.25
N ALA A 21 -19.91 -19.74 20.17
CA ALA A 21 -19.17 -19.77 18.91
C ALA A 21 -18.36 -18.48 18.62
N GLN A 22 -18.50 -17.47 19.46
CA GLN A 22 -17.84 -16.17 19.27
C GLN A 22 -16.52 -16.11 20.04
N LYS A 23 -15.51 -15.51 19.42
CA LYS A 23 -14.19 -15.27 20.03
C LYS A 23 -13.92 -13.78 20.07
N PHE A 24 -13.53 -13.26 21.23
CA PHE A 24 -12.99 -11.92 21.32
C PHE A 24 -11.66 -11.84 20.61
N LEU A 25 -11.53 -10.84 19.76
CA LEU A 25 -10.33 -10.55 18.99
C LEU A 25 -9.78 -9.20 19.41
N TRP A 26 -8.47 -9.09 19.43
CA TRP A 26 -7.77 -7.83 19.59
C TRP A 26 -6.43 -7.87 18.89
N SER A 27 -5.96 -6.72 18.45
CA SER A 27 -4.63 -6.52 17.91
C SER A 27 -4.14 -5.12 18.23
N ALA A 28 -2.83 -4.95 18.21
CA ALA A 28 -2.19 -3.65 18.25
C ALA A 28 -0.97 -3.69 17.33
N ASP A 29 -0.91 -2.75 16.40
CA ASP A 29 0.24 -2.52 15.55
C ASP A 29 0.90 -1.21 15.97
N PHE A 30 2.22 -1.24 16.13
CA PHE A 30 3.06 -0.07 16.33
C PHE A 30 4.03 0.04 15.18
N ASP A 31 4.09 1.20 14.56
CA ASP A 31 5.03 1.50 13.48
C ASP A 31 5.80 2.78 13.81
N LEU A 32 7.12 2.75 13.61
CA LEU A 32 8.00 3.90 13.63
C LEU A 32 8.51 4.11 12.21
N ASN A 33 8.48 5.36 11.72
CA ASN A 33 8.95 5.70 10.38
C ASN A 33 9.84 6.94 10.43
N PHE A 34 11.05 6.77 9.94
CA PHE A 34 11.99 7.85 9.64
C PHE A 34 12.25 7.84 8.14
N ASP A 35 11.91 8.94 7.47
CA ASP A 35 12.05 9.11 6.01
C ASP A 35 12.72 10.46 5.76
N ASN A 36 14.01 10.41 5.44
CA ASN A 36 14.80 11.58 5.09
C ASN A 36 15.05 11.63 3.59
N ARG A 37 14.69 12.73 2.96
CA ARG A 37 14.77 12.98 1.54
C ARG A 37 15.65 14.17 1.26
N GLU A 38 16.75 13.95 0.58
CA GLU A 38 17.71 14.96 0.18
C GLU A 38 17.70 15.10 -1.34
N TYR A 39 16.73 15.88 -1.81
CA TYR A 39 16.40 16.08 -3.23
C TYR A 39 16.81 17.46 -3.71
N ALA A 40 17.99 17.93 -3.27
CA ALA A 40 18.54 19.22 -3.67
C ALA A 40 18.53 19.35 -5.20
N ASP A 41 18.21 20.55 -5.67
CA ASP A 41 18.15 20.90 -7.09
C ASP A 41 17.07 20.20 -7.94
N LEU A 42 16.14 19.48 -7.30
CA LEU A 42 14.93 18.99 -7.95
C LEU A 42 13.73 19.83 -7.52
N SER A 43 12.67 19.81 -8.33
CA SER A 43 11.38 20.42 -7.95
C SER A 43 10.63 19.60 -6.90
N ILE A 44 11.18 18.42 -6.52
CA ILE A 44 10.69 17.59 -5.42
C ILE A 44 11.27 18.13 -4.11
N PRO A 45 10.45 18.49 -3.10
CA PRO A 45 10.96 19.08 -1.86
C PRO A 45 11.80 18.08 -1.06
N SER A 46 12.94 18.57 -0.56
CA SER A 46 13.71 17.88 0.48
C SER A 46 12.99 18.00 1.81
N GLN A 47 12.86 16.91 2.56
CA GLN A 47 12.20 16.92 3.85
C GLN A 47 12.59 15.69 4.69
N THR A 48 12.55 15.86 6.00
CA THR A 48 12.69 14.75 6.95
C THR A 48 11.37 14.56 7.68
N LEU A 49 10.83 13.36 7.57
CA LEU A 49 9.58 12.96 8.22
C LEU A 49 9.91 11.90 9.27
N PHE A 50 9.56 12.17 10.53
CA PHE A 50 9.76 11.22 11.62
C PHE A 50 8.47 11.12 12.43
N SER A 51 7.89 9.93 12.48
CA SER A 51 6.61 9.70 13.13
C SER A 51 6.50 8.31 13.73
N ALA A 52 5.64 8.20 14.74
CA ALA A 52 5.18 6.93 15.26
C ALA A 52 3.67 6.80 15.03
N ARG A 53 3.22 5.57 14.88
CA ARG A 53 1.82 5.20 14.67
C ARG A 53 1.45 4.05 15.57
N LEU A 54 0.26 4.12 16.15
CA LEU A 54 -0.35 3.05 16.94
C LEU A 54 -1.74 2.75 16.38
N THR A 55 -2.01 1.47 16.08
CA THR A 55 -3.31 1.02 15.57
C THR A 55 -3.88 -0.07 16.48
N PRO A 56 -4.50 0.30 17.62
CA PRO A 56 -5.22 -0.64 18.48
C PRO A 56 -6.56 -1.01 17.86
N MET A 57 -6.90 -2.30 17.88
CA MET A 57 -8.15 -2.82 17.37
C MET A 57 -8.73 -3.85 18.32
N VAL A 58 -10.06 -3.88 18.43
CA VAL A 58 -10.83 -4.92 19.10
C VAL A 58 -11.92 -5.43 18.17
N GLY A 59 -12.45 -6.60 18.45
CA GLY A 59 -13.48 -7.16 17.60
C GLY A 59 -13.96 -8.53 18.02
N MET A 60 -14.73 -9.13 17.12
CA MET A 60 -15.34 -10.44 17.32
C MET A 60 -15.11 -11.33 16.11
N GLY A 61 -14.83 -12.60 16.37
CA GLY A 61 -14.70 -13.63 15.35
C GLY A 61 -15.68 -14.78 15.57
N TRP A 62 -16.21 -15.34 14.46
CA TRP A 62 -17.14 -16.47 14.49
C TRP A 62 -16.94 -17.41 13.28
N GLY A 63 -17.79 -18.43 13.12
CA GLY A 63 -17.70 -19.35 12.00
C GLY A 63 -16.37 -20.10 11.93
N LYS A 64 -15.91 -20.65 13.06
CA LYS A 64 -14.59 -21.32 13.19
C LYS A 64 -13.40 -20.38 12.84
N GLY A 65 -13.59 -19.06 12.98
CA GLY A 65 -12.59 -18.05 12.70
C GLY A 65 -12.57 -17.54 11.25
N GLN A 66 -13.54 -17.94 10.45
CA GLN A 66 -13.67 -17.46 9.06
C GLN A 66 -14.16 -16.01 9.00
N HIS A 67 -14.97 -15.60 9.96
CA HIS A 67 -15.54 -14.26 10.00
C HIS A 67 -14.88 -13.42 11.10
N ALA A 68 -14.73 -12.15 10.87
CA ALA A 68 -14.30 -11.16 11.86
C ALA A 68 -14.95 -9.81 11.58
N LEU A 69 -15.37 -9.15 12.64
CA LEU A 69 -15.72 -7.73 12.66
C LEU A 69 -14.73 -7.04 13.59
N MET A 70 -14.01 -6.05 13.08
CA MET A 70 -12.97 -5.33 13.82
C MET A 70 -13.26 -3.84 13.83
N ILE A 71 -13.01 -3.19 14.97
CA ILE A 71 -13.05 -1.75 15.13
C ILE A 71 -11.80 -1.28 15.86
N GLY A 72 -11.29 -0.12 15.49
CA GLY A 72 -10.12 0.47 16.09
C GLY A 72 -9.88 1.89 15.60
N ALA A 73 -8.69 2.41 15.89
CA ALA A 73 -8.26 3.72 15.45
C ALA A 73 -6.81 3.65 14.99
N ASP A 74 -6.51 4.40 13.96
CA ASP A 74 -5.13 4.67 13.52
C ASP A 74 -4.72 6.02 14.09
N ILE A 75 -3.67 6.04 14.91
CA ILE A 75 -3.22 7.22 15.66
C ILE A 75 -1.78 7.49 15.27
N THR A 76 -1.54 8.58 14.54
CA THR A 76 -0.21 9.00 14.13
C THR A 76 0.25 10.20 14.96
N LYS A 77 1.51 10.17 15.38
CA LYS A 77 2.22 11.26 16.04
C LYS A 77 3.50 11.57 15.28
N ALA A 78 3.59 12.75 14.64
CA ALA A 78 4.84 13.26 14.12
C ALA A 78 5.72 13.75 15.27
N PHE A 79 7.02 13.53 15.19
CA PHE A 79 7.98 14.01 16.16
C PHE A 79 8.43 15.44 15.83
N GLY A 80 8.72 16.20 16.87
CA GLY A 80 9.14 17.59 16.80
C GLY A 80 8.34 18.47 17.76
N ARG A 81 8.74 19.75 17.82
CA ARG A 81 7.98 20.77 18.57
C ARG A 81 6.77 21.21 17.73
N ASP A 82 5.75 21.70 18.41
CA ASP A 82 4.53 22.25 17.79
C ASP A 82 3.71 21.27 16.94
N THR A 83 3.98 19.95 17.08
CA THR A 83 3.16 18.91 16.49
C THR A 83 1.98 18.57 17.39
N ARG A 84 0.82 18.27 16.80
CA ARG A 84 -0.37 17.85 17.56
C ARG A 84 -0.10 16.51 18.26
N PHE A 85 -0.75 16.27 19.40
CA PHE A 85 -0.65 14.98 20.11
C PHE A 85 -1.09 13.82 19.23
N CYS A 86 -2.14 14.03 18.44
CA CYS A 86 -2.69 13.06 17.50
C CYS A 86 -2.93 13.78 16.17
N GLU A 87 -2.32 13.32 15.11
CA GLU A 87 -2.50 13.87 13.76
C GLU A 87 -3.44 12.94 13.00
N ASN A 88 -4.53 13.55 12.50
CA ASN A 88 -5.51 12.89 11.65
C ASN A 88 -5.85 11.46 12.11
N PRO A 89 -6.47 11.29 13.29
CA PRO A 89 -6.89 9.97 13.74
C PRO A 89 -7.94 9.43 12.78
N GLU A 90 -7.73 8.21 12.29
CA GLU A 90 -8.63 7.54 11.37
C GLU A 90 -9.37 6.41 12.07
N LEU A 91 -10.65 6.25 11.74
CA LEU A 91 -11.42 5.09 12.16
C LEU A 91 -10.95 3.87 11.35
N VAL A 92 -10.74 2.75 12.02
CA VAL A 92 -10.61 1.43 11.39
C VAL A 92 -11.85 0.63 11.75
N LEU A 93 -12.63 0.24 10.74
CA LEU A 93 -13.87 -0.52 10.94
C LEU A 93 -14.11 -1.41 9.72
N TYR A 94 -13.92 -2.71 9.88
CA TYR A 94 -14.11 -3.62 8.76
C TYR A 94 -14.68 -4.97 9.17
N TYR A 95 -15.40 -5.56 8.24
CA TYR A 95 -15.73 -6.98 8.24
C TYR A 95 -14.75 -7.72 7.34
N ALA A 96 -14.31 -8.91 7.78
CA ALA A 96 -13.45 -9.79 7.00
C ALA A 96 -14.01 -11.22 6.98
N TYR A 97 -14.11 -11.78 5.79
CA TYR A 97 -14.31 -13.21 5.56
C TYR A 97 -12.99 -13.84 5.11
N ARG A 98 -12.63 -14.95 5.70
CA ARG A 98 -11.41 -15.72 5.42
C ARG A 98 -11.78 -17.16 5.09
N GLY A 99 -11.95 -17.45 3.80
CA GLY A 99 -12.16 -18.81 3.30
C GLY A 99 -10.85 -19.53 3.04
N ARG A 100 -10.94 -20.73 2.49
CA ARG A 100 -9.76 -21.55 2.14
C ARG A 100 -8.95 -20.92 1.00
N GLN A 101 -9.60 -20.43 -0.02
CA GLN A 101 -8.99 -19.80 -1.21
C GLN A 101 -9.49 -18.39 -1.44
N PHE A 102 -10.69 -18.07 -0.98
CA PHE A 102 -11.34 -16.77 -1.19
C PHE A 102 -11.41 -15.98 0.10
N ASN A 103 -10.95 -14.74 0.07
CA ASN A 103 -11.09 -13.77 1.15
C ASN A 103 -11.87 -12.56 0.65
N ALA A 104 -12.65 -11.96 1.53
CA ALA A 104 -13.34 -10.70 1.29
C ALA A 104 -13.20 -9.80 2.51
N THR A 105 -12.94 -8.52 2.30
CA THR A 105 -12.87 -7.51 3.37
C THR A 105 -13.67 -6.30 2.91
N ALA A 106 -14.48 -5.71 3.80
CA ALA A 106 -15.30 -4.54 3.49
C ALA A 106 -15.29 -3.56 4.67
N GLY A 107 -15.20 -2.28 4.38
CA GLY A 107 -15.12 -1.18 5.34
C GLY A 107 -13.81 -0.41 5.24
N ILE A 108 -13.33 0.13 6.36
CA ILE A 108 -12.06 0.84 6.49
C ILE A 108 -11.03 -0.15 7.04
N TYR A 109 -10.13 -0.63 6.19
CA TYR A 109 -9.23 -1.74 6.53
C TYR A 109 -7.76 -1.43 6.18
N PRO A 110 -6.78 -2.00 6.92
CA PRO A 110 -5.37 -1.72 6.69
C PRO A 110 -4.87 -2.16 5.30
N ARG A 111 -4.15 -1.26 4.61
CA ARG A 111 -3.51 -1.49 3.29
C ARG A 111 -2.55 -2.69 3.29
N LYS A 112 -1.97 -3.06 4.44
CA LYS A 112 -1.15 -4.27 4.60
C LYS A 112 -1.88 -5.58 4.31
N MET A 113 -3.20 -5.56 4.11
CA MET A 113 -3.98 -6.73 3.68
C MET A 113 -3.86 -7.02 2.19
N LEU A 114 -3.35 -6.09 1.39
CA LEU A 114 -3.09 -6.29 -0.03
C LEU A 114 -2.04 -7.39 -0.24
N LEU A 115 -2.15 -8.10 -1.35
CA LEU A 115 -1.22 -9.14 -1.79
C LEU A 115 -0.27 -8.64 -2.88
N GLY A 116 -0.74 -7.69 -3.69
CA GLY A 116 0.01 -7.14 -4.81
C GLY A 116 1.17 -6.25 -4.36
N ASP A 117 2.32 -6.37 -5.03
CA ASP A 117 3.42 -5.42 -4.95
C ASP A 117 3.24 -4.35 -6.05
N TYR A 118 2.45 -3.33 -5.74
CA TYR A 118 2.20 -2.22 -6.66
C TYR A 118 3.48 -1.41 -6.86
N SER A 119 3.82 -1.11 -8.11
CA SER A 119 5.02 -0.33 -8.48
C SER A 119 5.05 1.05 -7.84
N GLY A 120 6.26 1.57 -7.59
CA GLY A 120 6.46 2.96 -7.18
C GLY A 120 5.85 3.99 -8.15
N ALA A 121 5.65 3.64 -9.43
CA ALA A 121 4.92 4.48 -10.38
C ALA A 121 3.43 4.64 -10.05
N ILE A 122 2.83 3.67 -9.32
CA ILE A 122 1.41 3.65 -8.94
C ILE A 122 1.22 4.05 -7.48
N ALA A 123 2.08 3.55 -6.58
CA ALA A 123 1.99 3.80 -5.15
C ALA A 123 3.38 4.02 -4.55
N SER A 124 3.66 5.24 -4.10
CA SER A 124 4.94 5.62 -3.47
C SER A 124 5.09 5.01 -2.07
N ASP A 125 6.32 4.99 -1.57
CA ASP A 125 6.62 4.55 -0.20
C ASP A 125 5.91 5.44 0.83
N SER A 126 5.75 6.74 0.54
CA SER A 126 4.95 7.66 1.36
C SER A 126 3.49 7.26 1.49
N VAL A 127 2.84 6.96 0.37
CA VAL A 127 1.44 6.52 0.35
C VAL A 127 1.29 5.24 1.15
N ARG A 128 2.21 4.30 1.01
CA ARG A 128 2.18 3.04 1.78
C ARG A 128 2.25 3.25 3.29
N PHE A 129 2.93 4.30 3.74
CA PHE A 129 3.05 4.60 5.17
C PHE A 129 1.98 5.58 5.66
N TYR A 130 1.74 6.70 4.98
CA TYR A 130 0.86 7.77 5.44
C TYR A 130 -0.61 7.54 5.12
N ASP A 131 -0.93 6.88 4.01
CA ASP A 131 -2.26 6.42 3.63
C ASP A 131 -2.36 4.91 3.90
N LYS A 132 -2.51 4.56 5.19
CA LYS A 132 -2.37 3.19 5.68
C LYS A 132 -3.64 2.36 5.57
N ASN A 133 -4.79 3.00 5.47
CA ASN A 133 -6.08 2.34 5.37
C ASN A 133 -6.67 2.50 3.96
N LEU A 134 -7.58 1.62 3.63
CA LEU A 134 -8.36 1.61 2.39
C LEU A 134 -9.83 1.63 2.76
N ASP A 135 -10.61 2.47 2.09
CA ASP A 135 -12.02 2.64 2.36
C ASP A 135 -12.86 1.96 1.27
N GLY A 136 -13.34 0.75 1.53
CA GLY A 136 -14.16 0.07 0.52
C GLY A 136 -14.22 -1.44 0.60
N LEU A 137 -13.86 -2.10 -0.50
CA LEU A 137 -13.98 -3.55 -0.68
C LEU A 137 -12.68 -4.14 -1.21
N LEU A 138 -12.29 -5.30 -0.68
CA LEU A 138 -11.18 -6.11 -1.16
C LEU A 138 -11.63 -7.56 -1.32
N LEU A 139 -11.48 -8.10 -2.51
CA LEU A 139 -11.72 -9.49 -2.84
C LEU A 139 -10.39 -10.13 -3.25
N GLN A 140 -10.08 -11.30 -2.68
CA GLN A 140 -8.83 -11.98 -2.94
C GLN A 140 -9.08 -13.46 -3.17
N TYR A 141 -8.51 -14.00 -4.24
CA TYR A 141 -8.41 -15.43 -4.49
C TYR A 141 -6.96 -15.87 -4.39
N ARG A 142 -6.71 -16.95 -3.64
CA ARG A 142 -5.40 -17.58 -3.51
C ARG A 142 -5.50 -19.02 -3.98
N GLY A 143 -4.83 -19.31 -5.10
CA GLY A 143 -4.71 -20.65 -5.66
C GLY A 143 -3.33 -21.26 -5.39
N THR A 144 -3.12 -22.45 -5.95
CA THR A 144 -1.81 -23.08 -5.95
C THR A 144 -0.87 -22.33 -6.88
N GLY A 145 0.15 -21.71 -6.32
CA GLY A 145 1.17 -20.98 -7.09
C GLY A 145 0.83 -19.53 -7.43
N GLY A 146 -0.33 -18.98 -7.00
CA GLY A 146 -0.65 -17.60 -7.33
C GLY A 146 -1.84 -17.02 -6.61
N PHE A 147 -2.08 -15.74 -6.87
CA PHE A 147 -3.23 -15.00 -6.36
C PHE A 147 -3.78 -14.04 -7.40
N VAL A 148 -5.01 -13.62 -7.18
CA VAL A 148 -5.63 -12.44 -7.82
C VAL A 148 -6.34 -11.65 -6.74
N GLU A 149 -6.22 -10.34 -6.78
CA GLU A 149 -7.01 -9.44 -5.94
C GLU A 149 -7.66 -8.33 -6.76
N LEU A 150 -8.81 -7.90 -6.27
CA LEU A 150 -9.57 -6.76 -6.80
C LEU A 150 -10.08 -5.95 -5.62
N GLY A 151 -9.86 -4.65 -5.64
CA GLY A 151 -10.33 -3.77 -4.59
C GLY A 151 -10.85 -2.45 -5.10
N VAL A 152 -11.59 -1.78 -4.24
CA VAL A 152 -12.06 -0.41 -4.40
C VAL A 152 -11.63 0.36 -3.17
N ASP A 153 -11.09 1.55 -3.37
CA ASP A 153 -10.67 2.49 -2.34
C ASP A 153 -11.36 3.83 -2.63
N TRP A 154 -12.14 4.34 -1.67
CA TRP A 154 -12.93 5.54 -1.83
C TRP A 154 -12.25 6.71 -1.12
N ASP A 155 -11.44 7.48 -1.86
CA ASP A 155 -10.57 8.52 -1.33
C ASP A 155 -11.28 9.86 -1.03
N GLY A 156 -12.49 10.08 -1.52
CA GLY A 156 -13.22 11.32 -1.29
C GLY A 156 -14.67 11.31 -1.77
N ILE A 157 -15.52 11.98 -1.02
CA ILE A 157 -16.94 12.14 -1.34
C ILE A 157 -17.20 13.47 -2.05
N TYR A 158 -18.17 13.49 -2.97
CA TYR A 158 -18.61 14.73 -3.62
C TYR A 158 -19.23 15.68 -2.59
N SER A 159 -18.51 16.78 -2.27
CA SER A 159 -18.95 17.79 -1.30
C SER A 159 -18.55 19.20 -1.75
N VAL A 160 -18.76 20.21 -0.90
CA VAL A 160 -18.29 21.57 -1.13
C VAL A 160 -16.77 21.66 -0.98
N GLU A 161 -16.21 20.87 -0.07
CA GLU A 161 -14.79 20.92 0.30
C GLU A 161 -13.97 19.89 -0.48
N GLU A 162 -14.53 18.69 -0.68
CA GLU A 162 -13.82 17.54 -1.25
C GLU A 162 -14.32 17.17 -2.65
N ARG A 163 -13.39 16.67 -3.47
CA ARG A 163 -13.68 16.08 -4.77
C ARG A 163 -14.13 14.63 -4.60
N GLU A 164 -15.01 14.16 -5.47
CA GLU A 164 -15.27 12.72 -5.60
C GLU A 164 -14.03 12.04 -6.18
N LYS A 165 -13.45 11.13 -5.40
CA LYS A 165 -12.25 10.39 -5.75
C LYS A 165 -12.40 8.94 -5.33
N PHE A 166 -12.13 8.02 -6.22
CA PHE A 166 -12.02 6.60 -5.88
C PHE A 166 -11.05 5.88 -6.80
N ARG A 167 -10.53 4.80 -6.31
CA ARG A 167 -9.61 3.93 -7.04
C ARG A 167 -10.17 2.51 -7.11
N ILE A 168 -10.21 1.94 -8.30
CA ILE A 168 -10.35 0.50 -8.49
C ILE A 168 -8.94 -0.02 -8.77
N PHE A 169 -8.50 -1.01 -8.01
CA PHE A 169 -7.19 -1.60 -8.18
C PHE A 169 -7.26 -3.12 -8.24
N SER A 170 -6.33 -3.72 -8.95
CA SER A 170 -6.22 -5.17 -9.08
C SER A 170 -4.77 -5.56 -9.22
N ALA A 171 -4.41 -6.71 -8.66
CA ALA A 171 -3.12 -7.34 -8.87
C ALA A 171 -3.29 -8.85 -8.97
N GLY A 172 -2.40 -9.47 -9.72
CA GLY A 172 -2.33 -10.92 -9.80
C GLY A 172 -0.90 -11.36 -10.06
N GLU A 173 -0.53 -12.48 -9.45
CA GLU A 173 0.76 -13.13 -9.68
C GLU A 173 0.57 -14.63 -9.76
N TYR A 174 1.27 -15.25 -10.69
CA TYR A 174 1.42 -16.69 -10.79
C TYR A 174 2.89 -17.04 -10.84
N THR A 175 3.32 -17.95 -9.96
CA THR A 175 4.69 -18.44 -9.89
C THR A 175 4.70 -19.94 -10.08
N ARG A 176 5.56 -20.41 -10.99
CA ARG A 176 5.83 -21.83 -11.20
C ARG A 176 7.33 -22.06 -11.23
N GLN A 177 7.83 -22.85 -10.29
CA GLN A 177 9.27 -23.03 -10.08
C GLN A 177 9.94 -21.67 -9.82
N VAL A 178 10.85 -21.25 -10.70
CA VAL A 178 11.55 -19.96 -10.61
C VAL A 178 10.86 -18.85 -11.41
N PHE A 179 9.99 -19.21 -12.35
CA PHE A 179 9.34 -18.22 -13.22
C PHE A 179 8.10 -17.62 -12.56
N THR A 180 7.96 -16.31 -12.70
CA THR A 180 6.80 -15.57 -12.23
C THR A 180 6.26 -14.68 -13.35
N CYS A 181 4.96 -14.53 -13.40
CA CYS A 181 4.31 -13.51 -14.23
C CYS A 181 3.13 -12.92 -13.47
N GLY A 182 2.77 -11.71 -13.79
CA GLY A 182 1.68 -11.05 -13.11
C GLY A 182 1.35 -9.68 -13.71
N TYR A 183 0.51 -8.98 -12.99
CA TYR A 183 0.12 -7.62 -13.35
C TYR A 183 -0.28 -6.81 -12.13
N THR A 184 -0.22 -5.49 -12.26
CA THR A 184 -0.92 -4.54 -11.41
C THR A 184 -1.76 -3.59 -12.28
N LEU A 185 -2.91 -3.19 -11.77
CA LEU A 185 -3.86 -2.27 -12.42
C LEU A 185 -4.34 -1.25 -11.39
N SER A 186 -4.42 0.00 -11.80
CA SER A 186 -5.06 1.07 -11.04
C SER A 186 -5.93 1.89 -12.00
N VAL A 187 -7.20 2.05 -11.68
CA VAL A 187 -8.14 2.93 -12.35
C VAL A 187 -8.55 3.98 -11.35
N TYR A 188 -8.00 5.18 -11.47
CA TYR A 188 -8.29 6.27 -10.56
C TYR A 188 -9.25 7.27 -11.20
N HIS A 189 -10.40 7.43 -10.57
CA HIS A 189 -11.42 8.40 -10.92
C HIS A 189 -11.24 9.64 -10.06
N TYR A 190 -10.91 10.76 -10.68
CA TYR A 190 -10.74 12.05 -10.04
C TYR A 190 -11.76 13.00 -10.61
N ALA A 191 -12.87 13.20 -9.89
CA ALA A 191 -14.00 13.99 -10.36
C ALA A 191 -14.04 15.41 -9.78
N GLY A 192 -15.12 16.10 -9.99
CA GLY A 192 -15.37 17.45 -9.48
C GLY A 192 -15.81 17.47 -8.01
N ARG A 193 -16.12 18.69 -7.56
CA ARG A 193 -16.79 18.95 -6.30
C ARG A 193 -17.93 19.98 -6.53
N VAL A 194 -18.73 20.26 -5.52
CA VAL A 194 -19.78 21.28 -5.62
C VAL A 194 -19.18 22.60 -6.08
N GLY A 195 -19.70 23.16 -7.16
CA GLY A 195 -19.21 24.41 -7.77
C GLY A 195 -17.95 24.29 -8.64
N LEU A 196 -17.35 23.11 -8.76
CA LEU A 196 -16.18 22.87 -9.61
C LEU A 196 -16.35 21.54 -10.37
N ALA A 197 -16.86 21.64 -11.59
CA ALA A 197 -17.00 20.48 -12.49
C ALA A 197 -15.63 20.01 -12.99
N GLY A 198 -15.55 18.74 -13.35
CA GLY A 198 -14.41 18.17 -14.05
C GLY A 198 -14.13 16.73 -13.65
N VAL A 199 -13.64 15.96 -14.62
CA VAL A 199 -13.21 14.59 -14.41
C VAL A 199 -11.87 14.39 -15.09
N VAL A 200 -10.93 13.78 -14.37
CA VAL A 200 -9.66 13.31 -14.92
C VAL A 200 -9.62 11.79 -14.76
N ASP A 201 -9.50 11.10 -15.86
CA ASP A 201 -9.24 9.65 -15.86
C ASP A 201 -7.75 9.43 -15.74
N ASN A 202 -7.34 8.54 -14.84
CA ASN A 202 -5.96 8.12 -14.67
C ASN A 202 -5.93 6.59 -14.48
N ILE A 203 -5.66 5.89 -15.57
CA ILE A 203 -5.59 4.43 -15.61
C ILE A 203 -4.13 4.04 -15.80
N ALA A 204 -3.64 3.09 -15.00
CA ALA A 204 -2.30 2.53 -15.14
C ALA A 204 -2.37 1.00 -15.10
N VAL A 205 -1.69 0.34 -16.02
CA VAL A 205 -1.54 -1.11 -16.06
C VAL A 205 -0.06 -1.46 -16.20
N GLN A 206 0.37 -2.47 -15.43
CA GLN A 206 1.75 -2.93 -15.43
C GLN A 206 1.79 -4.46 -15.45
N PRO A 207 1.75 -5.11 -16.62
CA PRO A 207 2.11 -6.51 -16.75
C PRO A 207 3.62 -6.71 -16.53
N TYR A 208 3.99 -7.86 -15.98
CA TYR A 208 5.39 -8.21 -15.74
C TYR A 208 5.63 -9.72 -15.89
N VAL A 209 6.90 -10.03 -16.16
CA VAL A 209 7.45 -11.39 -16.11
C VAL A 209 8.77 -11.36 -15.38
N GLY A 210 9.14 -12.46 -14.74
CA GLY A 210 10.38 -12.50 -13.99
C GLY A 210 10.82 -13.90 -13.58
N ALA A 211 11.93 -13.93 -12.85
CA ALA A 211 12.45 -15.12 -12.22
C ALA A 211 12.84 -14.81 -10.78
N LYS A 212 12.47 -15.72 -9.86
CA LYS A 212 12.77 -15.66 -8.43
C LYS A 212 13.52 -16.93 -8.05
N PHE A 213 14.70 -16.77 -7.49
CA PHE A 213 15.54 -17.86 -7.02
C PHE A 213 15.73 -17.71 -5.52
N GLU A 214 15.39 -18.74 -4.77
CA GLU A 214 15.67 -18.87 -3.36
C GLU A 214 16.91 -19.74 -3.19
N HIS A 215 17.88 -19.30 -2.36
CA HIS A 215 19.11 -20.02 -2.06
C HIS A 215 19.99 -20.33 -3.28
N LEU A 216 20.08 -19.42 -4.24
CA LEU A 216 21.04 -19.51 -5.33
C LEU A 216 22.42 -19.03 -4.85
N LEU A 217 23.31 -19.96 -4.50
CA LEU A 217 24.62 -19.66 -3.90
C LEU A 217 25.43 -18.61 -4.71
N PRO A 218 25.98 -17.61 -4.04
CA PRO A 218 26.07 -17.39 -2.59
C PRO A 218 24.88 -16.60 -1.98
N LEU A 219 23.86 -16.27 -2.75
CA LEU A 219 22.74 -15.43 -2.37
C LEU A 219 21.63 -16.24 -1.66
N ASP A 220 20.94 -15.61 -0.73
CA ASP A 220 19.74 -16.15 -0.11
C ASP A 220 18.53 -15.92 -1.03
N ARG A 221 18.49 -14.77 -1.73
CA ARG A 221 17.47 -14.44 -2.72
C ARG A 221 18.05 -13.68 -3.90
N LEU A 222 17.61 -14.05 -5.10
CA LEU A 222 17.82 -13.34 -6.35
C LEU A 222 16.48 -13.23 -7.07
N SER A 223 16.06 -12.04 -7.45
CA SER A 223 14.93 -11.88 -8.36
C SER A 223 15.21 -10.86 -9.44
N LEU A 224 14.74 -11.17 -10.65
CA LEU A 224 14.78 -10.28 -11.80
C LEU A 224 13.38 -10.20 -12.38
N THR A 225 12.87 -8.97 -12.56
CA THR A 225 11.53 -8.74 -13.11
C THR A 225 11.62 -7.69 -14.19
N ALA A 226 11.02 -7.95 -15.34
CA ALA A 226 10.82 -7.00 -16.42
C ALA A 226 9.33 -6.69 -16.55
N SER A 227 8.98 -5.43 -16.59
CA SER A 227 7.59 -4.97 -16.69
C SER A 227 7.44 -3.87 -17.75
N TRP A 228 6.20 -3.75 -18.22
CA TRP A 228 5.78 -2.66 -19.08
C TRP A 228 4.72 -1.85 -18.35
N ILE A 229 4.90 -0.53 -18.24
CA ILE A 229 3.93 0.37 -17.62
C ILE A 229 3.24 1.13 -18.75
N GLN A 230 1.92 1.01 -18.83
CA GLN A 230 1.08 1.77 -19.75
C GLN A 230 0.09 2.59 -18.95
N THR A 231 -0.02 3.88 -19.25
CA THR A 231 -1.06 4.72 -18.66
C THR A 231 -2.01 5.24 -19.75
N PHE A 232 -3.27 5.49 -19.35
CA PHE A 232 -4.30 6.12 -20.16
C PHE A 232 -4.89 7.25 -19.33
N GLN A 233 -4.63 8.49 -19.75
CA GLN A 233 -5.01 9.65 -18.95
C GLN A 233 -5.72 10.66 -19.81
N ARG A 234 -6.78 11.25 -19.26
CA ARG A 234 -7.56 12.28 -19.95
C ARG A 234 -8.13 13.27 -18.96
N ASP A 235 -7.77 14.53 -19.14
CA ASP A 235 -8.47 15.65 -18.51
C ASP A 235 -9.69 16.02 -19.39
N ARG A 236 -10.88 15.64 -18.95
CA ARG A 236 -12.13 15.88 -19.70
C ARG A 236 -12.57 17.36 -19.66
N ILE A 237 -11.99 18.17 -18.75
CA ILE A 237 -12.34 19.60 -18.59
C ILE A 237 -11.78 20.41 -19.75
N THR A 238 -10.53 20.13 -20.14
CA THR A 238 -9.84 20.90 -21.19
C THR A 238 -10.32 20.56 -22.59
N GLY A 239 -11.05 19.46 -22.76
CA GLY A 239 -11.45 18.95 -24.07
C GLY A 239 -10.30 18.38 -24.91
N GLU A 240 -9.09 18.32 -24.34
CA GLU A 240 -7.90 17.79 -25.01
C GLU A 240 -8.02 16.29 -25.26
N LYS A 241 -7.28 15.83 -26.25
CA LYS A 241 -7.16 14.38 -26.50
C LYS A 241 -6.44 13.74 -25.30
N GLY A 242 -6.87 12.56 -24.91
CA GLY A 242 -6.18 11.79 -23.87
C GLY A 242 -4.75 11.45 -24.27
N VAL A 243 -3.88 11.29 -23.29
CA VAL A 243 -2.48 10.92 -23.43
C VAL A 243 -2.25 9.50 -22.92
N GLN A 244 -1.27 8.82 -23.51
CA GLN A 244 -0.98 7.41 -23.22
C GLN A 244 0.52 7.21 -22.96
N PRO A 245 1.09 7.82 -21.92
CA PRO A 245 2.50 7.62 -21.59
C PRO A 245 2.77 6.15 -21.22
N TYR A 246 3.97 5.70 -21.56
CA TYR A 246 4.41 4.33 -21.31
C TYR A 246 5.92 4.25 -21.04
N GLY A 247 6.35 3.12 -20.50
CA GLY A 247 7.76 2.79 -20.32
C GLY A 247 7.99 1.36 -19.86
N GLY A 248 9.24 0.94 -19.97
CA GLY A 248 9.70 -0.33 -19.44
C GLY A 248 10.38 -0.15 -18.09
N GLU A 249 10.19 -1.08 -17.17
CA GLU A 249 10.89 -1.13 -15.90
C GLU A 249 11.57 -2.49 -15.72
N LEU A 250 12.85 -2.46 -15.36
CA LEU A 250 13.62 -3.63 -14.97
C LEU A 250 13.95 -3.52 -13.48
N ARG A 251 13.61 -4.55 -12.70
CA ARG A 251 13.91 -4.62 -11.27
C ARG A 251 14.80 -5.82 -11.00
N LEU A 252 15.94 -5.57 -10.34
CA LEU A 252 16.87 -6.58 -9.84
C LEU A 252 16.91 -6.47 -8.32
N ARG A 253 16.66 -7.60 -7.62
CA ARG A 253 16.79 -7.69 -6.18
C ARG A 253 17.74 -8.82 -5.80
N LEU A 254 18.74 -8.49 -5.00
CA LEU A 254 19.75 -9.40 -4.47
C LEU A 254 19.70 -9.32 -2.95
N GLU A 255 19.80 -10.45 -2.26
CA GLU A 255 19.80 -10.46 -0.79
C GLU A 255 20.73 -11.54 -0.25
N LYS A 256 21.49 -11.18 0.78
CA LYS A 256 22.33 -12.08 1.56
C LYS A 256 22.35 -11.63 3.02
N TRP A 257 22.06 -12.56 3.96
CA TRP A 257 22.08 -12.30 5.41
C TRP A 257 21.28 -11.07 5.84
N HIS A 258 20.08 -10.89 5.26
CA HIS A 258 19.20 -9.75 5.47
C HIS A 258 19.69 -8.40 4.87
N VAL A 259 20.87 -8.34 4.28
CA VAL A 259 21.33 -7.18 3.52
C VAL A 259 21.02 -7.41 2.05
N GLY A 260 20.50 -6.40 1.38
CA GLY A 260 20.13 -6.54 -0.02
C GLY A 260 20.33 -5.27 -0.83
N ILE A 261 20.24 -5.45 -2.14
CA ILE A 261 20.19 -4.39 -3.15
C ILE A 261 18.89 -4.56 -3.91
N ASP A 262 18.10 -3.50 -4.00
CA ASP A 262 16.93 -3.40 -4.89
C ASP A 262 17.21 -2.30 -5.92
N ASN A 263 17.44 -2.68 -7.17
CA ASN A 263 17.67 -1.74 -8.28
C ASN A 263 16.46 -1.76 -9.19
N ARG A 264 15.96 -0.56 -9.53
CA ARG A 264 14.85 -0.35 -10.47
C ARG A 264 15.29 0.64 -11.53
N LEU A 265 15.30 0.20 -12.77
CA LEU A 265 15.59 1.00 -13.93
C LEU A 265 14.32 1.20 -14.76
N TYR A 266 13.83 2.42 -14.83
CA TYR A 266 12.73 2.81 -15.69
C TYR A 266 13.23 3.57 -16.92
N ILE A 267 12.72 3.21 -18.09
CA ILE A 267 12.98 3.90 -19.35
C ILE A 267 11.66 4.13 -20.06
N GLY A 268 11.30 5.40 -20.29
CA GLY A 268 10.00 5.69 -20.90
C GLY A 268 9.61 7.17 -20.91
N ASN A 269 8.34 7.42 -20.99
CA ASN A 269 7.75 8.75 -20.97
C ASN A 269 7.50 9.24 -19.53
N ASN A 270 7.20 10.53 -19.40
CA ASN A 270 6.60 11.07 -18.18
C ASN A 270 5.24 10.37 -17.92
N LEU A 271 5.16 9.57 -16.83
CA LEU A 271 3.92 8.86 -16.47
C LEU A 271 2.90 9.76 -15.75
N MET A 272 3.26 11.00 -15.42
CA MET A 272 2.43 11.94 -14.65
C MET A 272 2.26 13.29 -15.40
N PRO A 273 1.70 13.29 -16.64
CA PRO A 273 1.65 14.48 -17.50
C PRO A 273 0.86 15.65 -16.90
N TYR A 274 -0.10 15.38 -16.01
CA TYR A 274 -0.92 16.39 -15.36
C TYR A 274 -0.43 16.76 -13.94
N PHE A 275 0.81 16.33 -13.56
CA PHE A 275 1.31 16.56 -12.20
C PHE A 275 1.41 18.05 -11.86
N ALA A 276 1.84 18.89 -12.78
CA ALA A 276 1.92 20.33 -12.57
C ALA A 276 0.56 20.98 -12.22
N LYS A 277 -0.55 20.38 -12.68
CA LYS A 277 -1.91 20.88 -12.46
C LYS A 277 -2.60 20.32 -11.23
N TYR A 278 -2.42 19.02 -10.97
CA TYR A 278 -3.18 18.27 -9.96
C TYR A 278 -2.33 17.72 -8.82
N GLY A 279 -1.00 17.68 -8.98
CA GLY A 279 -0.08 17.25 -7.94
C GLY A 279 -0.35 15.83 -7.41
N GLY A 280 -0.14 15.67 -6.11
CA GLY A 280 -0.37 14.43 -5.38
C GLY A 280 -1.83 14.01 -5.26
N ASP A 281 -2.77 14.93 -5.48
CA ASP A 281 -4.21 14.59 -5.47
C ASP A 281 -4.60 13.64 -6.60
N LEU A 282 -3.92 13.72 -7.74
CA LEU A 282 -4.15 12.82 -8.89
C LEU A 282 -3.18 11.65 -8.90
N TYR A 283 -1.96 11.82 -8.35
CA TYR A 283 -0.88 10.86 -8.48
C TYR A 283 -0.36 10.40 -7.13
N SER A 284 -0.51 9.13 -6.83
CA SER A 284 0.00 8.48 -5.62
C SER A 284 1.40 7.87 -5.79
N GLY A 285 1.94 7.86 -7.02
CA GLY A 285 3.25 7.32 -7.34
C GLY A 285 4.41 8.26 -6.95
N GLU A 286 5.62 7.74 -7.05
CA GLU A 286 6.85 8.51 -6.82
C GLU A 286 7.05 9.55 -7.92
N ARG A 287 7.29 10.82 -7.53
CA ARG A 287 7.48 11.95 -8.47
C ARG A 287 8.61 11.77 -9.48
N PHE A 288 9.54 10.87 -9.24
CA PHE A 288 10.60 10.56 -10.19
C PHE A 288 10.08 10.03 -11.53
N TYR A 289 8.88 9.40 -11.54
CA TYR A 289 8.23 8.97 -12.78
C TYR A 289 7.55 10.12 -13.55
N ALA A 290 7.49 11.32 -12.96
CA ALA A 290 7.06 12.54 -13.67
C ALA A 290 8.09 13.05 -14.65
N MET A 291 9.35 12.58 -14.59
CA MET A 291 10.41 12.93 -15.53
C MET A 291 10.57 14.45 -15.73
N GLU A 292 10.58 15.21 -14.64
CA GLU A 292 10.66 16.66 -14.67
C GLU A 292 11.93 17.13 -15.37
N GLY A 293 11.79 18.14 -16.25
CA GLY A 293 12.88 18.68 -17.04
C GLY A 293 12.95 18.22 -18.50
N GLY A 294 12.09 17.29 -18.93
CA GLY A 294 11.87 16.94 -20.35
C GLY A 294 13.02 16.25 -21.09
N ALA A 295 14.22 16.25 -20.54
CA ALA A 295 15.42 15.75 -21.22
C ALA A 295 15.75 14.28 -20.88
N SER A 296 15.31 13.78 -19.74
CA SER A 296 15.61 12.41 -19.32
C SER A 296 14.43 11.49 -19.60
N LYS A 297 14.71 10.39 -20.31
CA LYS A 297 13.76 9.27 -20.49
C LYS A 297 14.09 8.10 -19.57
N CYS A 298 14.95 8.31 -18.59
CA CYS A 298 15.51 7.28 -17.73
C CYS A 298 15.51 7.73 -16.28
N TYR A 299 14.99 6.87 -15.41
CA TYR A 299 15.09 6.96 -13.97
C TYR A 299 15.62 5.65 -13.41
N ASN A 300 16.62 5.73 -12.52
CA ASN A 300 17.08 4.56 -11.79
C ASN A 300 17.07 4.83 -10.30
N ARG A 301 16.55 3.88 -9.52
CA ARG A 301 16.66 3.82 -8.06
C ARG A 301 17.49 2.62 -7.68
N THR A 302 18.53 2.84 -6.92
CA THR A 302 19.31 1.76 -6.28
C THR A 302 19.21 1.92 -4.77
N GLU A 303 18.65 0.96 -4.11
CA GLU A 303 18.52 0.91 -2.67
C GLU A 303 19.44 -0.17 -2.11
N LEU A 304 20.30 0.20 -1.17
CA LEU A 304 20.98 -0.72 -0.28
C LEU A 304 20.17 -0.80 1.01
N TYR A 305 19.74 -2.00 1.39
CA TYR A 305 18.86 -2.16 2.54
C TYR A 305 19.28 -3.29 3.46
N TYR A 306 18.81 -3.20 4.72
CA TYR A 306 18.74 -4.27 5.69
C TYR A 306 17.27 -4.53 6.04
N ASP A 307 16.83 -5.80 5.96
CA ASP A 307 15.44 -6.20 6.20
C ASP A 307 15.41 -7.46 7.06
N ARG A 308 14.85 -7.36 8.26
CA ARG A 308 14.78 -8.49 9.18
C ARG A 308 13.51 -8.48 10.01
N THR A 309 12.92 -9.66 10.18
CA THR A 309 11.81 -9.90 11.10
C THR A 309 12.24 -10.90 12.17
N TRP A 310 12.07 -10.51 13.43
CA TRP A 310 12.27 -11.36 14.61
C TRP A 310 10.92 -11.80 15.18
N TRP A 311 10.91 -12.91 15.89
CA TRP A 311 9.74 -13.44 16.63
C TRP A 311 8.47 -13.54 15.78
N SER A 312 8.59 -13.91 14.53
CA SER A 312 7.53 -13.88 13.53
C SER A 312 6.28 -14.72 13.87
N ASP A 313 6.42 -15.70 14.75
CA ASP A 313 5.37 -16.63 15.17
C ASP A 313 4.45 -16.11 16.29
N ALA A 314 4.86 -15.08 17.03
CA ALA A 314 4.06 -14.54 18.15
C ALA A 314 3.83 -13.02 18.06
N VAL A 315 4.93 -12.28 18.21
CA VAL A 315 4.97 -10.81 18.18
C VAL A 315 6.03 -10.44 17.15
N PRO A 316 5.70 -10.38 15.85
CA PRO A 316 6.67 -10.00 14.84
C PRO A 316 7.19 -8.59 15.12
N VAL A 317 8.52 -8.46 15.09
CA VAL A 317 9.21 -7.19 15.08
C VAL A 317 9.99 -7.14 13.78
N SER A 318 9.61 -6.24 12.89
CA SER A 318 10.24 -6.07 11.57
C SER A 318 11.00 -4.75 11.53
N LEU A 319 12.23 -4.79 11.07
CA LEU A 319 13.05 -3.61 10.80
C LEU A 319 13.43 -3.61 9.33
N HIS A 320 13.11 -2.53 8.66
CA HIS A 320 13.65 -2.17 7.36
C HIS A 320 14.49 -0.90 7.51
N ALA A 321 15.71 -0.91 7.00
CA ALA A 321 16.58 0.26 6.96
C ALA A 321 17.29 0.31 5.61
N GLY A 322 17.09 1.38 4.85
CA GLY A 322 17.61 1.52 3.49
C GLY A 322 18.13 2.91 3.16
N ILE A 323 19.10 2.95 2.26
CA ILE A 323 19.59 4.16 1.61
C ILE A 323 19.34 3.99 0.12
N SER A 324 18.60 4.90 -0.47
CA SER A 324 18.29 4.94 -1.89
C SER A 324 19.06 6.03 -2.60
N LEU A 325 19.67 5.69 -3.73
CA LEU A 325 20.23 6.59 -4.71
C LEU A 325 19.27 6.70 -5.88
N HIS A 326 18.84 7.91 -6.19
CA HIS A 326 17.95 8.22 -7.31
C HIS A 326 18.72 8.94 -8.39
N PHE A 327 18.87 8.28 -9.54
CA PHE A 327 19.52 8.84 -10.72
C PHE A 327 18.45 9.35 -11.67
N THR A 328 18.40 10.66 -11.87
CA THR A 328 17.40 11.31 -12.73
C THR A 328 17.93 12.61 -13.30
N ALA A 329 17.59 12.93 -14.56
CA ALA A 329 17.94 14.20 -15.21
C ALA A 329 19.43 14.60 -15.09
N GLY A 330 20.35 13.61 -15.12
CA GLY A 330 21.79 13.83 -14.98
C GLY A 330 22.26 14.13 -13.55
N ARG A 331 21.41 13.93 -12.55
CA ARG A 331 21.69 14.17 -11.13
C ARG A 331 21.52 12.90 -10.30
N VAL A 332 22.14 12.90 -9.13
CA VAL A 332 21.99 11.86 -8.13
C VAL A 332 21.51 12.52 -6.85
N VAL A 333 20.37 12.06 -6.34
CA VAL A 333 19.82 12.50 -5.06
C VAL A 333 19.58 11.30 -4.16
N THR A 334 19.47 11.51 -2.87
CA THR A 334 19.45 10.42 -1.87
C THR A 334 18.21 10.47 -1.00
N SER A 335 17.80 9.30 -0.53
CA SER A 335 16.84 9.20 0.57
C SER A 335 17.24 8.07 1.54
N GLN A 336 16.89 8.23 2.81
CA GLN A 336 17.09 7.23 3.84
C GLN A 336 15.75 6.89 4.46
N LEU A 337 15.46 5.59 4.56
CA LEU A 337 14.21 5.09 5.14
C LEU A 337 14.55 4.13 6.27
N VAL A 338 13.98 4.36 7.47
CA VAL A 338 14.02 3.40 8.57
C VAL A 338 12.60 3.18 9.08
N GLN A 339 12.15 1.94 9.00
CA GLN A 339 10.82 1.53 9.46
C GLN A 339 10.95 0.39 10.47
N LEU A 340 10.40 0.59 11.66
CA LEU A 340 10.24 -0.45 12.66
C LEU A 340 8.75 -0.73 12.84
N SER A 341 8.36 -1.99 12.69
CA SER A 341 6.97 -2.43 12.90
C SER A 341 6.90 -3.51 13.96
N VAL A 342 5.97 -3.37 14.89
CA VAL A 342 5.67 -4.37 15.92
C VAL A 342 4.19 -4.69 15.86
N GLY A 343 3.85 -5.97 15.66
CA GLY A 343 2.45 -6.41 15.59
C GLY A 343 2.12 -7.41 16.70
N ILE A 344 1.04 -7.18 17.44
CA ILE A 344 0.49 -8.12 18.42
C ILE A 344 -0.92 -8.48 17.99
N ASP A 345 -1.21 -9.77 17.89
CA ASP A 345 -2.52 -10.28 17.46
C ASP A 345 -2.96 -11.46 18.32
N SER A 346 -4.18 -11.39 18.85
CA SER A 346 -4.76 -12.42 19.71
C SER A 346 -4.82 -13.81 19.04
N ARG A 347 -4.97 -13.89 17.73
CA ARG A 347 -5.01 -15.15 16.97
C ARG A 347 -3.64 -15.83 16.91
N ARG A 348 -2.58 -15.07 16.65
CA ARG A 348 -1.19 -15.56 16.63
C ARG A 348 -0.78 -16.08 18.00
N LEU A 349 -1.10 -15.33 19.06
CA LEU A 349 -0.82 -15.75 20.45
C LEU A 349 -1.55 -17.04 20.83
N ALA A 350 -2.80 -17.21 20.39
CA ALA A 350 -3.57 -18.42 20.62
C ALA A 350 -2.97 -19.65 19.89
N LEU A 351 -2.52 -19.49 18.65
CA LEU A 351 -1.86 -20.54 17.87
C LEU A 351 -0.55 -20.98 18.52
N LYS A 352 0.28 -20.05 18.98
CA LYS A 352 1.54 -20.36 19.68
C LYS A 352 1.32 -21.13 20.97
N ARG A 353 0.28 -20.78 21.76
CA ARG A 353 -0.06 -21.51 22.99
C ARG A 353 -0.45 -22.96 22.68
N LYS A 354 -1.22 -23.18 21.60
CA LYS A 354 -1.64 -24.51 21.16
C LYS A 354 -0.48 -25.38 20.71
N ASN A 355 0.47 -24.82 19.96
CA ASN A 355 1.67 -25.53 19.49
C ASN A 355 2.67 -25.85 20.61
N LYS A 356 2.63 -25.15 21.76
CA LYS A 356 3.44 -25.46 22.94
C LYS A 356 2.82 -26.52 23.84
N ALA A 357 1.51 -26.76 23.72
CA ALA A 357 0.78 -27.72 24.52
C ALA A 357 0.68 -29.11 23.88
N ASN A 358 1.08 -29.24 22.63
CA ASN A 358 1.31 -30.51 21.90
C ASN A 358 2.80 -30.78 21.80
#